data_af5c40fe349de43e76eabdea7e2effe8
#
_entry.id   af5c40fe349de43e76eabdea7e2effe8
#
_cell.length_a   1.000
_cell.length_b   1.000
_cell.length_c   1.000
_cell.angle_alpha   90.00
_cell.angle_beta   90.00
_cell.angle_gamma   90.00
#
_symmetry.space_group_name_H-M   'P 1'
#
loop_
_entity.id
_entity.type
_entity.pdbx_description
1 polymer ?
#
loop_
_entity_poly.entity_id
_entity_poly.type
_entity_poly.pdbx_seq_one_letter_code
_entity_poly.pdbx_strand_id
1 'polypeptide(L)'
;MVKKSLAHLKPGESAIIECIKTEQENRKRLQDLGFIPGVIIQCLQQNFSGSSSTYLIHGTVIALRQTDAAAIFIQATASAEQAEEKTIVLAGNPNVGKSTLFNALTGLHQHTGNWSGKTIELASGTHQYQNQTFRIVDLPGCYSLSPVSRDEQISYNYIMHEAIDAIVVVCDVTCLERNLLLALQ
;
A
#
# COMPACT_ATOMS: atom_id res chain seq x y z
N MET A 1 8.98 -4.67 31.15
CA MET A 1 8.81 -4.22 29.75
C MET A 1 8.78 -2.72 29.74
N VAL A 2 9.69 -2.07 29.03
CA VAL A 2 9.71 -0.61 28.91
C VAL A 2 8.58 -0.20 27.98
N LYS A 3 7.57 0.50 28.50
CA LYS A 3 6.45 0.99 27.68
C LYS A 3 6.97 2.12 26.78
N LYS A 4 6.88 1.95 25.47
CA LYS A 4 7.29 2.94 24.49
C LYS A 4 6.16 3.98 24.31
N SER A 5 6.48 5.27 24.29
CA SER A 5 5.48 6.30 24.00
C SER A 5 5.40 6.57 22.51
N LEU A 6 4.27 7.12 22.05
CA LEU A 6 4.03 7.48 20.66
C LEU A 6 5.06 8.47 20.13
N ALA A 7 5.62 9.31 21.00
CA ALA A 7 6.69 10.25 20.67
C ALA A 7 7.96 9.60 20.08
N HIS A 8 8.16 8.29 20.34
CA HIS A 8 9.32 7.54 19.84
C HIS A 8 9.02 6.70 18.59
N LEU A 9 7.80 6.78 18.06
CA LEU A 9 7.42 6.09 16.82
C LEU A 9 8.03 6.81 15.63
N LYS A 10 8.86 6.11 14.85
CA LYS A 10 9.54 6.69 13.69
C LYS A 10 8.62 6.81 12.49
N PRO A 11 8.91 7.72 11.52
CA PRO A 11 8.19 7.77 10.25
C PRO A 11 8.14 6.41 9.56
N GLY A 12 6.92 6.02 9.11
CA GLY A 12 6.63 4.71 8.52
C GLY A 12 6.28 3.61 9.52
N GLU A 13 6.64 3.75 10.80
CA GLU A 13 6.29 2.76 11.82
C GLU A 13 4.81 2.86 12.24
N SER A 14 4.19 1.72 12.53
CA SER A 14 2.84 1.62 13.09
C SER A 14 2.86 0.99 14.48
N ALA A 15 1.89 1.34 15.30
CA ALA A 15 1.74 0.80 16.65
C ALA A 15 0.27 0.77 17.06
N ILE A 16 -0.07 -0.03 18.09
CA ILE A 16 -1.39 -0.01 18.71
C ILE A 16 -1.34 0.87 19.96
N ILE A 17 -2.32 1.75 20.11
CA ILE A 17 -2.47 2.56 21.32
C ILE A 17 -2.84 1.63 22.49
N GLU A 18 -2.02 1.60 23.53
CA GLU A 18 -2.29 0.82 24.74
C GLU A 18 -3.09 1.62 25.76
N CYS A 19 -2.62 2.83 26.06
CA CYS A 19 -3.30 3.73 27.00
C CYS A 19 -2.81 5.17 26.85
N ILE A 20 -3.60 6.11 27.37
CA ILE A 20 -3.26 7.54 27.45
C ILE A 20 -3.10 7.91 28.92
N LYS A 21 -1.94 8.44 29.28
CA LYS A 21 -1.62 8.91 30.64
C LYS A 21 -1.42 10.40 30.63
N THR A 22 -2.49 11.14 30.85
CA THR A 22 -2.51 12.59 30.94
C THR A 22 -3.71 13.04 31.79
N GLU A 23 -3.79 14.31 32.11
CA GLU A 23 -4.91 14.92 32.81
C GLU A 23 -6.23 14.69 32.05
N GLN A 24 -7.35 14.72 32.77
CA GLN A 24 -8.64 14.29 32.24
C GLN A 24 -9.11 15.11 31.04
N GLU A 25 -8.83 16.41 31.04
CA GLU A 25 -9.19 17.33 29.96
C GLU A 25 -8.42 17.03 28.66
N ASN A 26 -7.10 16.87 28.76
CA ASN A 26 -6.25 16.50 27.63
C ASN A 26 -6.57 15.07 27.10
N ARG A 27 -6.90 14.14 28.02
CA ARG A 27 -7.31 12.80 27.64
C ARG A 27 -8.57 12.81 26.79
N LYS A 28 -9.60 13.57 27.21
CA LYS A 28 -10.84 13.69 26.45
C LYS A 28 -10.59 14.28 25.05
N ARG A 29 -9.81 15.35 24.97
CA ARG A 29 -9.42 15.96 23.69
C ARG A 29 -8.73 14.98 22.74
N LEU A 30 -7.79 14.17 23.26
CA LEU A 30 -7.10 13.16 22.45
C LEU A 30 -8.05 12.04 22.00
N GLN A 31 -8.98 11.63 22.87
CA GLN A 31 -10.00 10.63 22.54
C GLN A 31 -10.98 11.16 21.48
N ASP A 32 -11.39 12.42 21.55
CA ASP A 32 -12.25 13.07 20.56
C ASP A 32 -11.58 13.17 19.18
N LEU A 33 -10.23 13.23 19.15
CA LEU A 33 -9.42 13.16 17.94
C LEU A 33 -9.20 11.70 17.44
N GLY A 34 -9.74 10.70 18.13
CA GLY A 34 -9.66 9.29 17.73
C GLY A 34 -8.51 8.51 18.35
N PHE A 35 -7.71 9.10 19.26
CA PHE A 35 -6.66 8.38 19.97
C PHE A 35 -7.29 7.52 21.08
N ILE A 36 -7.72 6.31 20.75
CA ILE A 36 -8.42 5.38 21.65
C ILE A 36 -7.60 4.11 21.82
N PRO A 37 -7.51 3.52 23.03
CA PRO A 37 -6.84 2.23 23.22
C PRO A 37 -7.36 1.16 22.25
N GLY A 38 -6.46 0.38 21.66
CA GLY A 38 -6.74 -0.65 20.67
C GLY A 38 -6.69 -0.16 19.21
N VAL A 39 -6.59 1.14 18.98
CA VAL A 39 -6.51 1.70 17.62
C VAL A 39 -5.09 1.66 17.09
N ILE A 40 -4.95 1.31 15.79
CA ILE A 40 -3.67 1.36 15.07
C ILE A 40 -3.40 2.79 14.64
N ILE A 41 -2.18 3.23 14.89
CA ILE A 41 -1.67 4.55 14.50
C ILE A 41 -0.36 4.38 13.75
N GLN A 42 -0.18 5.16 12.68
CA GLN A 42 1.05 5.22 11.90
C GLN A 42 1.68 6.60 12.00
N CYS A 43 2.99 6.66 12.20
CA CYS A 43 3.74 7.91 12.11
C CYS A 43 4.04 8.19 10.64
N LEU A 44 3.57 9.33 10.12
CA LEU A 44 3.84 9.76 8.75
C LEU A 44 5.11 10.59 8.66
N GLN A 45 5.29 11.53 9.59
CA GLN A 45 6.40 12.47 9.56
C GLN A 45 6.72 13.00 10.96
N GLN A 46 7.99 13.25 11.21
CA GLN A 46 8.47 14.00 12.37
C GLN A 46 9.10 15.30 11.91
N ASN A 47 8.80 16.39 12.60
CA ASN A 47 9.40 17.69 12.31
C ASN A 47 10.89 17.70 12.67
N PHE A 48 11.70 18.40 11.88
CA PHE A 48 13.15 18.55 12.10
C PHE A 48 13.49 19.11 13.50
N SER A 49 12.63 19.94 14.06
CA SER A 49 12.80 20.51 15.41
C SER A 49 12.37 19.54 16.54
N GLY A 50 11.81 18.38 16.22
CA GLY A 50 11.28 17.43 17.19
C GLY A 50 10.07 17.93 17.99
N SER A 51 9.49 19.08 17.64
CA SER A 51 8.40 19.70 18.41
C SER A 51 7.02 19.10 18.13
N SER A 52 6.83 18.48 16.97
CA SER A 52 5.56 17.88 16.55
C SER A 52 5.79 16.73 15.57
N SER A 53 4.85 15.81 15.54
CA SER A 53 4.83 14.68 14.60
C SER A 53 3.43 14.51 14.03
N THR A 54 3.36 14.00 12.81
CA THR A 54 2.11 13.79 12.09
C THR A 54 1.80 12.30 12.05
N TYR A 55 0.58 11.96 12.39
CA TYR A 55 0.11 10.59 12.50
C TYR A 55 -1.13 10.36 11.65
N LEU A 56 -1.25 9.17 11.10
CA LEU A 56 -2.45 8.67 10.43
C LEU A 56 -3.22 7.79 11.41
N ILE A 57 -4.49 8.13 11.64
CA ILE A 57 -5.41 7.39 12.51
C ILE A 57 -6.80 7.39 11.88
N HIS A 58 -7.43 6.24 11.72
CA HIS A 58 -8.73 6.10 11.05
C HIS A 58 -8.86 6.81 9.70
N GLY A 59 -7.76 6.85 8.91
CA GLY A 59 -7.74 7.57 7.63
C GLY A 59 -7.60 9.09 7.73
N THR A 60 -7.53 9.64 8.95
CA THR A 60 -7.34 11.08 9.20
C THR A 60 -5.90 11.38 9.58
N VAL A 61 -5.35 12.45 9.02
CA VAL A 61 -3.99 12.91 9.30
C VAL A 61 -4.04 13.96 10.41
N ILE A 62 -3.38 13.68 11.54
CA ILE A 62 -3.40 14.53 12.73
C ILE A 62 -1.96 14.86 13.15
N ALA A 63 -1.68 16.16 13.36
CA ALA A 63 -0.43 16.60 13.94
C ALA A 63 -0.56 16.73 15.46
N LEU A 64 0.36 16.10 16.19
CA LEU A 64 0.46 16.20 17.65
C LEU A 64 1.76 16.88 18.07
N ARG A 65 1.69 17.65 19.14
CA ARG A 65 2.88 18.12 19.84
C ARG A 65 3.60 16.95 20.50
N GLN A 66 4.90 17.05 20.64
CA GLN A 66 5.72 16.03 21.29
C GLN A 66 5.26 15.70 22.72
N THR A 67 4.79 16.70 23.46
CA THR A 67 4.24 16.54 24.82
C THR A 67 2.98 15.68 24.84
N ASP A 68 2.08 15.87 23.86
CA ASP A 68 0.85 15.10 23.73
C ASP A 68 1.16 13.66 23.27
N ALA A 69 2.07 13.49 22.32
CA ALA A 69 2.52 12.19 21.86
C ALA A 69 3.27 11.39 22.94
N ALA A 70 4.00 12.06 23.84
CA ALA A 70 4.67 11.43 24.99
C ALA A 70 3.69 10.86 26.01
N ALA A 71 2.47 11.39 26.11
CA ALA A 71 1.42 10.93 27.00
C ALA A 71 0.67 9.69 26.50
N ILE A 72 0.81 9.35 25.21
CA ILE A 72 0.19 8.19 24.59
C ILE A 72 1.18 7.02 24.61
N PHE A 73 0.83 5.96 25.31
CA PHE A 73 1.63 4.75 25.36
C PHE A 73 1.16 3.78 24.30
N ILE A 74 2.15 3.19 23.61
CA ILE A 74 1.93 2.30 22.50
C ILE A 74 2.56 0.93 22.81
N GLN A 75 1.90 -0.09 22.35
CA GLN A 75 2.48 -1.40 22.18
C GLN A 75 2.98 -1.44 20.73
N ALA A 76 4.29 -1.71 20.56
CA ALA A 76 4.74 -2.05 19.22
C ALA A 76 3.82 -3.19 18.75
N THR A 77 3.13 -3.00 17.63
CA THR A 77 2.67 -4.14 16.87
C THR A 77 3.93 -4.96 16.73
N ALA A 78 3.93 -6.21 17.25
CA ALA A 78 5.02 -7.13 17.02
C ALA A 78 5.36 -7.02 15.56
N SER A 79 6.50 -6.43 15.25
CA SER A 79 6.89 -5.96 13.93
C SER A 79 5.69 -5.45 13.09
N ALA A 80 5.72 -4.22 12.60
CA ALA A 80 5.75 -4.18 11.18
C ALA A 80 6.95 -5.08 10.77
N GLU A 81 6.82 -6.40 10.88
CA GLU A 81 7.19 -7.27 9.79
C GLU A 81 6.68 -6.47 8.62
N GLN A 82 7.61 -6.00 7.83
CA GLN A 82 7.33 -5.46 6.51
C GLN A 82 6.20 -6.35 6.02
N ALA A 83 4.96 -5.84 6.07
CA ALA A 83 3.86 -6.55 5.47
C ALA A 83 4.39 -6.73 4.07
N GLU A 84 4.85 -7.94 3.74
CA GLU A 84 5.58 -8.21 2.52
C GLU A 84 4.75 -7.59 1.43
N GLU A 85 5.31 -6.58 0.77
CA GLU A 85 4.59 -5.86 -0.26
C GLU A 85 4.16 -6.91 -1.28
N LYS A 86 2.87 -7.22 -1.32
CA LYS A 86 2.36 -8.22 -2.22
C LYS A 86 2.24 -7.65 -3.61
N THR A 87 2.79 -8.34 -4.58
CA THR A 87 2.76 -7.94 -5.97
C THR A 87 1.54 -8.53 -6.68
N ILE A 88 0.63 -7.65 -7.12
CA ILE A 88 -0.52 -8.01 -7.93
C ILE A 88 -0.29 -7.50 -9.35
N VAL A 89 -0.43 -8.37 -10.32
CA VAL A 89 -0.24 -8.06 -11.73
C VAL A 89 -1.59 -7.98 -12.43
N LEU A 90 -1.83 -6.91 -13.18
CA LEU A 90 -2.98 -6.80 -14.07
C LEU A 90 -2.60 -7.29 -15.46
N ALA A 91 -3.25 -8.34 -15.93
CA ALA A 91 -3.12 -8.90 -17.26
C ALA A 91 -4.45 -8.82 -18.01
N GLY A 92 -4.43 -8.94 -19.32
CA GLY A 92 -5.64 -8.93 -20.14
C GLY A 92 -5.39 -8.44 -21.56
N ASN A 93 -6.38 -8.61 -22.40
CA ASN A 93 -6.31 -8.18 -23.79
C ASN A 93 -6.16 -6.65 -23.90
N PRO A 94 -5.66 -6.12 -25.00
CA PRO A 94 -5.68 -4.68 -25.25
C PRO A 94 -7.10 -4.11 -25.19
N ASN A 95 -7.25 -2.90 -24.62
CA ASN A 95 -8.50 -2.13 -24.53
C ASN A 95 -9.64 -2.74 -23.69
N VAL A 96 -9.38 -3.71 -22.83
CA VAL A 96 -10.38 -4.30 -21.91
C VAL A 96 -10.64 -3.45 -20.64
N GLY A 97 -9.99 -2.29 -20.51
CA GLY A 97 -10.15 -1.43 -19.35
C GLY A 97 -9.12 -1.65 -18.23
N LYS A 98 -8.04 -2.39 -18.50
CA LYS A 98 -6.97 -2.73 -17.55
C LYS A 98 -6.35 -1.48 -16.90
N SER A 99 -5.90 -0.52 -17.69
CA SER A 99 -5.31 0.74 -17.19
C SER A 99 -6.34 1.63 -16.47
N THR A 100 -7.63 1.52 -16.79
CA THR A 100 -8.71 2.18 -16.06
C THR A 100 -8.82 1.60 -14.63
N LEU A 101 -8.79 0.27 -14.52
CA LEU A 101 -8.77 -0.42 -13.22
C LEU A 101 -7.50 -0.08 -12.44
N PHE A 102 -6.33 -0.10 -13.09
CA PHE A 102 -5.06 0.30 -12.51
C PHE A 102 -5.11 1.71 -11.90
N ASN A 103 -5.60 2.68 -12.68
CA ASN A 103 -5.72 4.06 -12.23
C ASN A 103 -6.72 4.21 -11.06
N ALA A 104 -7.82 3.47 -11.07
CA ALA A 104 -8.79 3.48 -9.98
C ALA A 104 -8.21 2.91 -8.67
N LEU A 105 -7.37 1.88 -8.75
CA LEU A 105 -6.76 1.25 -7.59
C LEU A 105 -5.57 2.05 -7.04
N THR A 106 -4.72 2.61 -7.90
CA THR A 106 -3.48 3.28 -7.50
C THR A 106 -3.64 4.78 -7.29
N GLY A 107 -4.68 5.40 -7.84
CA GLY A 107 -4.93 6.84 -7.72
C GLY A 107 -3.74 7.67 -8.23
N LEU A 108 -3.25 8.61 -7.38
CA LEU A 108 -2.09 9.45 -7.67
C LEU A 108 -0.73 8.79 -7.34
N HIS A 109 -0.73 7.57 -6.81
CA HIS A 109 0.47 6.84 -6.39
C HIS A 109 1.02 5.94 -7.51
N GLN A 110 1.11 6.50 -8.71
CA GLN A 110 1.64 5.81 -9.90
C GLN A 110 3.11 6.14 -10.07
N HIS A 111 3.90 5.13 -10.35
CA HIS A 111 5.30 5.26 -10.75
C HIS A 111 5.50 4.51 -12.06
N THR A 112 6.07 5.19 -13.05
CA THR A 112 6.67 4.51 -14.19
C THR A 112 8.06 4.10 -13.76
N GLY A 113 8.31 2.82 -13.63
CA GLY A 113 9.61 2.28 -13.22
C GLY A 113 10.23 1.44 -14.33
N ASN A 114 11.53 1.58 -14.52
CA ASN A 114 12.28 0.67 -15.37
C ASN A 114 12.35 -0.70 -14.70
N TRP A 115 11.95 -1.73 -15.39
CA TRP A 115 12.16 -3.11 -14.97
C TRP A 115 13.68 -3.38 -14.89
N SER A 116 14.14 -3.88 -13.74
CA SER A 116 15.55 -4.08 -13.43
C SER A 116 16.30 -4.77 -14.58
N GLY A 117 17.24 -4.04 -15.20
CA GLY A 117 18.09 -4.57 -16.26
C GLY A 117 17.51 -4.57 -17.68
N LYS A 118 16.30 -4.00 -17.91
CA LYS A 118 15.68 -3.87 -19.24
C LYS A 118 15.15 -2.45 -19.45
N THR A 119 15.29 -1.94 -20.67
CA THR A 119 14.85 -0.60 -21.11
C THR A 119 13.33 -0.54 -21.32
N ILE A 120 12.54 -1.17 -20.43
CA ILE A 120 11.10 -1.28 -20.57
C ILE A 120 10.48 -0.63 -19.35
N GLU A 121 9.66 0.38 -19.58
CA GLU A 121 8.88 1.06 -18.55
C GLU A 121 7.54 0.34 -18.37
N LEU A 122 7.30 -0.19 -17.17
CA LEU A 122 6.00 -0.72 -16.77
C LEU A 122 5.34 0.25 -15.79
N ALA A 123 4.05 0.48 -15.96
CA ALA A 123 3.29 1.25 -14.99
C ALA A 123 3.13 0.43 -13.71
N SER A 124 3.57 0.96 -12.58
CA SER A 124 3.36 0.37 -11.26
C SER A 124 2.87 1.41 -10.28
N GLY A 125 2.10 0.97 -9.30
CA GLY A 125 1.58 1.83 -8.24
C GLY A 125 1.29 1.04 -6.99
N THR A 126 1.03 1.73 -5.88
CA THR A 126 0.73 1.09 -4.61
C THR A 126 -0.72 1.29 -4.22
N HIS A 127 -1.32 0.26 -3.64
CA HIS A 127 -2.65 0.28 -3.04
C HIS A 127 -2.58 -0.27 -1.62
N GLN A 128 -3.24 0.42 -0.67
CA GLN A 128 -3.30 -0.06 0.71
C GLN A 128 -4.72 -0.52 1.05
N TYR A 129 -4.81 -1.72 1.57
CA TYR A 129 -6.07 -2.28 2.04
C TYR A 129 -5.85 -3.09 3.33
N GLN A 130 -6.63 -2.83 4.37
CA GLN A 130 -6.56 -3.53 5.67
C GLN A 130 -5.13 -3.70 6.23
N ASN A 131 -4.35 -2.62 6.21
CA ASN A 131 -2.97 -2.61 6.71
C ASN A 131 -1.96 -3.44 5.87
N GLN A 132 -2.37 -3.94 4.71
CA GLN A 132 -1.53 -4.62 3.73
C GLN A 132 -1.23 -3.67 2.58
N THR A 133 0.05 -3.59 2.16
CA THR A 133 0.46 -2.84 0.98
C THR A 133 0.52 -3.80 -0.22
N PHE A 134 -0.13 -3.40 -1.31
CA PHE A 134 -0.11 -4.12 -2.58
C PHE A 134 0.58 -3.25 -3.62
N ARG A 135 1.59 -3.81 -4.26
CA ARG A 135 2.18 -3.26 -5.47
C ARG A 135 1.38 -3.77 -6.65
N ILE A 136 0.76 -2.87 -7.40
CA ILE A 136 -0.02 -3.20 -8.59
C ILE A 136 0.82 -2.85 -9.81
N VAL A 137 0.93 -3.79 -10.75
CA VAL A 137 1.68 -3.63 -11.99
C VAL A 137 0.73 -3.81 -13.17
N ASP A 138 0.66 -2.82 -14.06
CA ASP A 138 -0.12 -2.88 -15.29
C ASP A 138 0.75 -3.41 -16.43
N LEU A 139 0.51 -4.66 -16.85
CA LEU A 139 1.23 -5.24 -17.98
C LEU A 139 0.67 -4.76 -19.32
N PRO A 140 1.50 -4.67 -20.36
CA PRO A 140 1.03 -4.49 -21.73
C PRO A 140 -0.04 -5.52 -22.10
N GLY A 141 -1.00 -5.11 -22.93
CA GLY A 141 -2.08 -6.00 -23.36
C GLY A 141 -1.53 -7.22 -24.12
N CYS A 142 -1.98 -8.41 -23.73
CA CYS A 142 -1.61 -9.66 -24.37
C CYS A 142 -2.85 -10.56 -24.58
N TYR A 143 -2.85 -11.32 -25.67
CA TYR A 143 -3.92 -12.25 -25.99
C TYR A 143 -3.61 -13.67 -25.52
N SER A 144 -2.34 -13.97 -25.34
CA SER A 144 -1.88 -15.28 -24.89
C SER A 144 -0.48 -15.19 -24.25
N LEU A 145 -0.07 -16.22 -23.53
CA LEU A 145 1.30 -16.39 -23.03
C LEU A 145 2.25 -17.01 -24.09
N SER A 146 1.79 -17.20 -25.33
CA SER A 146 2.65 -17.56 -26.46
C SER A 146 3.00 -16.30 -27.24
N PRO A 147 4.10 -15.59 -26.90
CA PRO A 147 4.34 -14.23 -27.35
C PRO A 147 4.66 -14.19 -28.85
N VAL A 148 3.88 -13.41 -29.59
CA VAL A 148 4.10 -13.11 -31.00
C VAL A 148 4.54 -11.66 -31.18
N SER A 149 4.09 -10.77 -30.29
CA SER A 149 4.44 -9.35 -30.28
C SER A 149 5.47 -9.02 -29.20
N ARG A 150 6.08 -7.82 -29.29
CA ARG A 150 6.99 -7.31 -28.27
C ARG A 150 6.29 -7.11 -26.92
N ASP A 151 5.06 -6.63 -26.93
CA ASP A 151 4.26 -6.38 -25.73
C ASP A 151 3.90 -7.69 -25.02
N GLU A 152 3.54 -8.72 -25.79
CA GLU A 152 3.28 -10.05 -25.26
C GLU A 152 4.55 -10.68 -24.68
N GLN A 153 5.71 -10.45 -25.32
CA GLN A 153 7.01 -10.93 -24.79
C GLN A 153 7.34 -10.25 -23.44
N ILE A 154 7.00 -8.97 -23.28
CA ILE A 154 7.20 -8.24 -22.02
C ILE A 154 6.32 -8.87 -20.93
N SER A 155 5.03 -9.03 -21.20
CA SER A 155 4.07 -9.60 -20.26
C SER A 155 4.44 -11.02 -19.87
N TYR A 156 4.79 -11.86 -20.84
CA TYR A 156 5.27 -13.22 -20.61
C TYR A 156 6.52 -13.26 -19.72
N ASN A 157 7.54 -12.46 -20.07
CA ASN A 157 8.78 -12.43 -19.30
C ASN A 157 8.56 -11.93 -17.87
N TYR A 158 7.67 -10.97 -17.66
CA TYR A 158 7.34 -10.49 -16.33
C TYR A 158 6.67 -11.58 -15.49
N ILE A 159 5.66 -12.24 -16.05
CA ILE A 159 4.92 -13.30 -15.35
C ILE A 159 5.80 -14.50 -15.00
N MET A 160 6.75 -14.85 -15.88
CA MET A 160 7.57 -16.06 -15.69
C MET A 160 8.79 -15.86 -14.80
N HIS A 161 9.27 -14.61 -14.60
CA HIS A 161 10.54 -14.39 -13.92
C HIS A 161 10.45 -13.52 -12.67
N GLU A 162 9.31 -12.82 -12.45
CA GLU A 162 9.14 -11.96 -11.28
C GLU A 162 8.37 -12.70 -10.17
N ALA A 163 8.63 -12.29 -8.91
CA ALA A 163 7.87 -12.79 -7.78
C ALA A 163 6.49 -12.12 -7.76
N ILE A 164 5.45 -12.89 -8.04
CA ILE A 164 4.06 -12.44 -8.16
C ILE A 164 3.22 -13.20 -7.15
N ASP A 165 2.45 -12.48 -6.33
CA ASP A 165 1.51 -13.08 -5.38
C ASP A 165 0.15 -13.39 -6.01
N ALA A 166 -0.28 -12.55 -6.96
CA ALA A 166 -1.55 -12.76 -7.67
C ALA A 166 -1.55 -12.11 -9.06
N ILE A 167 -2.26 -12.75 -9.99
CA ILE A 167 -2.53 -12.22 -11.33
C ILE A 167 -4.03 -11.98 -11.45
N VAL A 168 -4.42 -10.75 -11.78
CA VAL A 168 -5.80 -10.37 -12.06
C VAL A 168 -5.98 -10.23 -13.56
N VAL A 169 -6.73 -11.13 -14.16
CA VAL A 169 -7.02 -11.07 -15.59
C VAL A 169 -8.28 -10.26 -15.82
N VAL A 170 -8.14 -9.12 -16.50
CA VAL A 170 -9.25 -8.22 -16.85
C VAL A 170 -9.84 -8.66 -18.18
N CYS A 171 -11.12 -8.99 -18.18
CA CYS A 171 -11.83 -9.53 -19.32
C CYS A 171 -12.97 -8.60 -19.77
N ASP A 172 -13.12 -8.43 -21.08
CA ASP A 172 -14.30 -7.81 -21.67
C ASP A 172 -15.41 -8.87 -21.80
N VAL A 173 -16.54 -8.62 -21.15
CA VAL A 173 -17.69 -9.56 -21.15
C VAL A 173 -18.30 -9.77 -22.53
N THR A 174 -18.15 -8.79 -23.44
CA THR A 174 -18.66 -8.89 -24.83
C THR A 174 -17.86 -9.86 -25.70
N CYS A 175 -16.62 -10.16 -25.28
CA CYS A 175 -15.70 -11.07 -25.98
C CYS A 175 -15.08 -12.07 -25.00
N LEU A 176 -15.87 -12.62 -24.08
CA LEU A 176 -15.40 -13.38 -22.93
C LEU A 176 -14.57 -14.62 -23.33
N GLU A 177 -15.03 -15.40 -24.32
CA GLU A 177 -14.31 -16.59 -24.79
C GLU A 177 -12.86 -16.31 -25.18
N ARG A 178 -12.66 -15.22 -25.93
CA ARG A 178 -11.33 -14.79 -26.36
C ARG A 178 -10.47 -14.30 -25.19
N ASN A 179 -11.07 -13.67 -24.20
CA ASN A 179 -10.36 -13.12 -23.03
C ASN A 179 -9.97 -14.22 -22.04
N LEU A 180 -10.80 -15.24 -21.90
CA LEU A 180 -10.54 -16.37 -20.99
C LEU A 180 -9.36 -17.26 -21.45
N LEU A 181 -8.99 -17.24 -22.73
CA LEU A 181 -7.84 -18.02 -23.22
C LEU A 181 -6.56 -17.64 -22.48
N LEU A 182 -6.37 -16.39 -22.13
CA LEU A 182 -5.21 -15.91 -21.36
C LEU A 182 -5.24 -16.44 -19.91
N ALA A 183 -6.43 -16.54 -19.31
CA ALA A 183 -6.58 -17.01 -17.93
C ALA A 183 -6.42 -18.52 -17.77
N LEU A 184 -6.52 -19.28 -18.87
CA LEU A 184 -6.44 -20.74 -18.88
C LEU A 184 -5.03 -21.26 -19.23
N GLN A 185 -4.08 -20.40 -19.52
CA GLN A 185 -2.67 -20.70 -19.82
C GLN A 185 -1.77 -20.59 -18.59
#